data_3b662a7fb83c4287ba0378f2be48adba
#
_entry.id   3b662a7fb83c4287ba0378f2be48adba
#
_cell.length_a   1.000
_cell.length_b   1.000
_cell.length_c   1.000
_cell.angle_alpha   90.00
_cell.angle_beta   90.00
_cell.angle_gamma   90.00
#
_symmetry.space_group_name_H-M   'P 1'
#
loop_
_entity.id
_entity.type
_entity.pdbx_description
1 polymer ?
#
loop_
_entity_poly.entity_id
_entity_poly.type
_entity_poly.pdbx_seq_one_letter_code
_entity_poly.pdbx_strand_id
1 'polypeptide(L)'
;MKKATPVQINWKPDKNSPTPLYQQIVDYVYQKISSGDWPVGTRLPSQRALAEQFEVNRSTITNALDELTAFGIIRSGHGAGTLVINNTWGLMLPEFQKWEKYVTSGSFMENNQTIQTINRMEFEENIIRLGTGELDPRIFPKDKW
;
A
#
# COMPACT_ATOMS: atom_id res chain seq x y z
N MET A 1 12.51 22.07 12.35
CA MET A 1 11.68 21.04 11.69
C MET A 1 10.27 21.07 12.29
N LYS A 2 9.23 21.35 11.49
CA LYS A 2 7.84 21.29 11.97
C LYS A 2 7.50 19.83 12.29
N LYS A 3 7.15 19.54 13.55
CA LYS A 3 6.61 18.22 13.92
C LYS A 3 5.32 18.02 13.14
N ALA A 4 5.27 17.00 12.28
CA ALA A 4 4.04 16.64 11.57
C ALA A 4 2.95 16.33 12.60
N THR A 5 1.77 16.96 12.43
CA THR A 5 0.61 16.70 13.29
C THR A 5 0.14 15.27 13.03
N PRO A 6 -0.14 14.47 14.07
CA PRO A 6 -0.68 13.13 13.89
C PRO A 6 -2.04 13.18 13.17
N VAL A 7 -2.33 12.17 12.38
CA VAL A 7 -3.62 12.05 11.68
C VAL A 7 -4.77 11.88 12.67
N GLN A 8 -5.94 12.43 12.32
CA GLN A 8 -7.17 12.20 13.06
C GLN A 8 -7.87 10.95 12.49
N ILE A 9 -8.40 10.13 13.38
CA ILE A 9 -9.04 8.86 13.05
C ILE A 9 -10.49 8.92 13.53
N ASN A 10 -11.44 8.74 12.60
CA ASN A 10 -12.88 8.74 12.89
C ASN A 10 -13.50 7.35 12.69
N TRP A 11 -12.73 6.29 12.94
CA TRP A 11 -13.15 4.91 12.79
C TRP A 11 -12.88 4.12 14.06
N LYS A 12 -13.68 3.11 14.33
CA LYS A 12 -13.51 2.19 15.45
C LYS A 12 -13.73 0.75 14.99
N PRO A 13 -13.00 -0.23 15.55
CA PRO A 13 -13.22 -1.63 15.25
C PRO A 13 -14.54 -2.12 15.83
N ASP A 14 -15.20 -3.03 15.13
CA ASP A 14 -16.43 -3.67 15.57
C ASP A 14 -16.12 -4.83 16.54
N LYS A 15 -16.55 -4.70 17.78
CA LYS A 15 -16.37 -5.71 18.84
C LYS A 15 -17.21 -6.96 18.62
N ASN A 16 -18.24 -6.90 17.77
CA ASN A 16 -19.14 -8.02 17.47
C ASN A 16 -18.74 -8.78 16.20
N SER A 17 -17.73 -8.31 15.48
CA SER A 17 -17.20 -8.98 14.30
C SER A 17 -16.48 -10.28 14.67
N PRO A 18 -16.56 -11.34 13.85
CA PRO A 18 -15.75 -12.54 14.01
C PRO A 18 -14.25 -12.28 13.80
N THR A 19 -13.89 -11.18 13.16
CA THR A 19 -12.49 -10.78 12.92
C THR A 19 -11.89 -10.18 14.18
N PRO A 20 -10.71 -10.63 14.63
CA PRO A 20 -10.04 -10.08 15.80
C PRO A 20 -9.84 -8.56 15.69
N LEU A 21 -9.98 -7.83 16.81
CA LEU A 21 -9.88 -6.37 16.82
C LEU A 21 -8.55 -5.85 16.27
N TYR A 22 -7.44 -6.52 16.58
CA TYR A 22 -6.13 -6.11 16.07
C TYR A 22 -6.06 -6.25 14.54
N GLN A 23 -6.65 -7.30 13.98
CA GLN A 23 -6.68 -7.51 12.53
C GLN A 23 -7.51 -6.43 11.83
N GLN A 24 -8.66 -6.08 12.38
CA GLN A 24 -9.48 -4.97 11.85
C GLN A 24 -8.70 -3.64 11.84
N ILE A 25 -7.87 -3.41 12.87
CA ILE A 25 -7.01 -2.22 12.95
C ILE A 25 -5.91 -2.28 11.89
N VAL A 26 -5.26 -3.43 11.70
CA VAL A 26 -4.27 -3.65 10.64
C VAL A 26 -4.89 -3.35 9.28
N ASP A 27 -6.06 -3.94 8.99
CA ASP A 27 -6.77 -3.77 7.72
C ASP A 27 -7.15 -2.30 7.47
N TYR A 28 -7.64 -1.61 8.51
CA TYR A 28 -7.99 -0.21 8.42
C TYR A 28 -6.77 0.69 8.11
N VAL A 29 -5.70 0.53 8.87
CA VAL A 29 -4.45 1.30 8.66
C VAL A 29 -3.90 1.02 7.26
N TYR A 30 -3.90 -0.24 6.87
CA TYR A 30 -3.48 -0.67 5.56
C TYR A 30 -4.29 0.01 4.44
N GLN A 31 -5.63 -0.01 4.54
CA GLN A 31 -6.51 0.65 3.56
C GLN A 31 -6.20 2.14 3.44
N LYS A 32 -5.98 2.84 4.57
CA LYS A 32 -5.65 4.26 4.57
C LYS A 32 -4.30 4.58 3.91
N ILE A 33 -3.34 3.68 4.02
CA ILE A 33 -2.03 3.83 3.40
C ILE A 33 -2.10 3.48 1.90
N SER A 34 -2.77 2.41 1.53
CA SER A 34 -2.90 1.96 0.14
C SER A 34 -3.77 2.89 -0.71
N SER A 35 -4.81 3.50 -0.11
CA SER A 35 -5.63 4.51 -0.80
C SER A 35 -4.88 5.84 -1.01
N GLY A 36 -3.73 6.04 -0.35
CA GLY A 36 -2.99 7.29 -0.38
C GLY A 36 -3.48 8.34 0.62
N ASP A 37 -4.51 8.04 1.44
CA ASP A 37 -4.98 8.94 2.49
C ASP A 37 -3.87 9.21 3.51
N TRP A 38 -3.03 8.20 3.79
CA TRP A 38 -1.85 8.29 4.64
C TRP A 38 -0.58 8.00 3.84
N PRO A 39 -0.02 9.00 3.16
CA PRO A 39 1.18 8.82 2.36
C PRO A 39 2.42 8.49 3.21
N VAL A 40 3.48 8.02 2.56
CA VAL A 40 4.78 7.80 3.20
C VAL A 40 5.23 9.09 3.90
N GLY A 41 5.72 8.97 5.15
CA GLY A 41 6.04 10.09 6.02
C GLY A 41 4.89 10.54 6.93
N THR A 42 3.68 10.01 6.77
CA THR A 42 2.56 10.26 7.67
C THR A 42 2.90 9.79 9.08
N ARG A 43 2.63 10.63 10.08
CA ARG A 43 2.82 10.31 11.48
C ARG A 43 1.52 9.78 12.08
N LEU A 44 1.56 8.56 12.61
CA LEU A 44 0.44 7.98 13.35
C LEU A 44 0.40 8.54 14.77
N PRO A 45 -0.80 8.58 15.40
CA PRO A 45 -0.94 8.88 16.82
C PRO A 45 -0.13 7.91 17.70
N SER A 46 0.15 8.29 18.94
CA SER A 46 0.81 7.40 19.88
C SER A 46 -0.05 6.17 20.18
N GLN A 47 0.57 5.05 20.57
CA GLN A 47 -0.15 3.83 20.97
C GLN A 47 -1.25 4.09 21.98
N ARG A 48 -0.99 4.99 22.94
CA ARG A 48 -1.98 5.40 23.93
C ARG A 48 -3.16 6.13 23.29
N ALA A 49 -2.88 7.09 22.42
CA ALA A 49 -3.93 7.84 21.72
C ALA A 49 -4.74 6.94 20.79
N LEU A 50 -4.09 5.98 20.10
CA LEU A 50 -4.78 4.98 19.28
C LEU A 50 -5.69 4.07 20.11
N ALA A 51 -5.22 3.62 21.28
CA ALA A 51 -6.03 2.79 22.19
C ALA A 51 -7.27 3.53 22.70
N GLU A 52 -7.11 4.81 23.03
CA GLU A 52 -8.21 5.68 23.43
C GLU A 52 -9.20 5.94 22.28
N GLN A 53 -8.71 6.24 21.07
CA GLN A 53 -9.55 6.52 19.89
C GLN A 53 -10.32 5.28 19.41
N PHE A 54 -9.69 4.12 19.42
CA PHE A 54 -10.31 2.85 19.00
C PHE A 54 -11.10 2.17 20.11
N GLU A 55 -11.02 2.67 21.35
CA GLU A 55 -11.66 2.07 22.54
C GLU A 55 -11.28 0.59 22.75
N VAL A 56 -9.99 0.30 22.58
CA VAL A 56 -9.39 -1.03 22.75
C VAL A 56 -8.26 -1.02 23.76
N ASN A 57 -7.84 -2.20 24.21
CA ASN A 57 -6.68 -2.35 25.08
C ASN A 57 -5.38 -1.95 24.35
N ARG A 58 -4.43 -1.40 25.08
CA ARG A 58 -3.12 -1.02 24.54
C ARG A 58 -2.39 -2.21 23.91
N SER A 59 -2.54 -3.42 24.46
CA SER A 59 -1.99 -4.65 23.89
C SER A 59 -2.51 -4.94 22.47
N THR A 60 -3.79 -4.68 22.22
CA THR A 60 -4.39 -4.81 20.90
C THR A 60 -3.73 -3.87 19.88
N ILE A 61 -3.45 -2.63 20.29
CA ILE A 61 -2.73 -1.66 19.45
C ILE A 61 -1.28 -2.11 19.23
N THR A 62 -0.60 -2.58 20.27
CA THR A 62 0.77 -3.07 20.16
C THR A 62 0.85 -4.20 19.15
N ASN A 63 -0.02 -5.21 19.26
CA ASN A 63 -0.06 -6.33 18.30
C ASN A 63 -0.31 -5.85 16.86
N ALA A 64 -1.25 -4.93 16.65
CA ALA A 64 -1.52 -4.39 15.32
C ALA A 64 -0.33 -3.61 14.75
N LEU A 65 0.33 -2.78 15.56
CA LEU A 65 1.50 -2.01 15.11
C LEU A 65 2.74 -2.90 14.92
N ASP A 66 2.91 -3.95 15.70
CA ASP A 66 4.01 -4.91 15.54
C ASP A 66 3.84 -5.67 14.22
N GLU A 67 2.61 -6.08 13.88
CA GLU A 67 2.30 -6.71 12.60
C GLU A 67 2.57 -5.77 11.43
N LEU A 68 2.08 -4.53 11.47
CA LEU A 68 2.36 -3.51 10.44
C LEU A 68 3.87 -3.18 10.33
N THR A 69 4.61 -3.28 11.43
CA THR A 69 6.06 -3.09 11.45
C THR A 69 6.78 -4.31 10.84
N ALA A 70 6.34 -5.52 11.18
CA ALA A 70 6.86 -6.77 10.60
C ALA A 70 6.67 -6.79 9.08
N PHE A 71 5.57 -6.23 8.63
CA PHE A 71 5.32 -6.02 7.22
C PHE A 71 6.13 -4.86 6.61
N GLY A 72 6.85 -4.05 7.37
CA GLY A 72 7.64 -2.92 6.88
C GLY A 72 6.81 -1.74 6.35
N ILE A 73 5.52 -1.65 6.72
CA ILE A 73 4.62 -0.55 6.34
C ILE A 73 4.89 0.67 7.20
N ILE A 74 5.12 0.44 8.48
CA ILE A 74 5.40 1.47 9.48
C ILE A 74 6.71 1.21 10.18
N ARG A 75 7.25 2.25 10.78
CA ARG A 75 8.43 2.16 11.67
C ARG A 75 8.16 2.94 12.94
N SER A 76 8.33 2.29 14.08
CA SER A 76 8.30 2.92 15.40
C SER A 76 9.69 3.42 15.77
N GLY A 77 9.83 4.69 16.10
CA GLY A 77 11.09 5.30 16.53
C GLY A 77 10.98 5.83 17.96
N HIS A 78 12.03 5.63 18.78
CA HIS A 78 12.12 6.24 20.11
C HIS A 78 12.06 7.77 19.99
N GLY A 79 11.03 8.38 20.54
CA GLY A 79 10.81 9.84 20.52
C GLY A 79 10.24 10.42 19.22
N ALA A 80 10.35 9.72 18.08
CA ALA A 80 9.82 10.19 16.79
C ALA A 80 8.37 9.77 16.54
N GLY A 81 7.82 8.81 17.32
CA GLY A 81 6.51 8.20 17.09
C GLY A 81 6.53 7.17 15.98
N THR A 82 5.36 6.75 15.53
CA THR A 82 5.20 5.78 14.45
C THR A 82 5.00 6.50 13.12
N LEU A 83 5.78 6.15 12.12
CA LEU A 83 5.75 6.75 10.78
C LEU A 83 5.42 5.69 9.72
N VAL A 84 4.63 6.07 8.73
CA VAL A 84 4.44 5.29 7.50
C VAL A 84 5.72 5.38 6.67
N ILE A 85 6.32 4.25 6.33
CA ILE A 85 7.58 4.18 5.59
C ILE A 85 7.44 3.56 4.20
N ASN A 86 6.34 2.85 3.96
CA ASN A 86 6.11 2.19 2.68
C ASN A 86 4.60 2.12 2.38
N ASN A 87 4.24 2.20 1.10
CA ASN A 87 2.86 2.08 0.61
C ASN A 87 2.70 1.00 -0.48
N THR A 88 3.78 0.32 -0.87
CA THR A 88 3.81 -0.67 -1.97
C THR A 88 3.37 -2.08 -1.58
N TRP A 89 2.75 -2.24 -0.45
CA TRP A 89 2.46 -3.54 0.18
C TRP A 89 1.36 -4.38 -0.45
N GLY A 90 0.54 -3.79 -1.31
CA GLY A 90 -0.53 -4.51 -1.98
C GLY A 90 -0.09 -5.75 -2.78
N LEU A 91 1.19 -5.87 -3.07
CA LEU A 91 1.74 -6.97 -3.86
C LEU A 91 2.29 -8.15 -3.03
N MET A 92 2.41 -8.02 -1.69
CA MET A 92 3.13 -9.00 -0.87
C MET A 92 2.31 -9.72 0.21
N LEU A 93 1.06 -9.35 0.46
CA LEU A 93 0.24 -10.05 1.45
C LEU A 93 -0.41 -11.32 0.86
N PRO A 94 -0.35 -12.47 1.56
CA PRO A 94 -0.94 -13.72 1.10
C PRO A 94 -2.47 -13.64 0.85
N GLU A 95 -3.18 -12.74 1.53
CA GLU A 95 -4.61 -12.51 1.30
C GLU A 95 -4.92 -11.78 -0.02
N PHE A 96 -3.94 -11.10 -0.61
CA PHE A 96 -4.07 -10.52 -1.94
C PHE A 96 -4.09 -11.56 -3.06
N GLN A 97 -3.89 -12.83 -2.74
CA GLN A 97 -4.13 -13.92 -3.70
C GLN A 97 -5.61 -14.12 -4.07
N LYS A 98 -6.53 -13.36 -3.48
CA LYS A 98 -7.89 -13.21 -4.02
C LYS A 98 -7.90 -12.21 -5.15
N TRP A 99 -7.12 -12.48 -6.18
CA TRP A 99 -7.09 -11.71 -7.42
C TRP A 99 -8.50 -11.46 -7.98
N GLU A 100 -9.39 -12.44 -7.84
CA GLU A 100 -10.79 -12.31 -8.24
C GLU A 100 -11.50 -11.16 -7.52
N LYS A 101 -11.29 -11.00 -6.22
CA LYS A 101 -11.88 -9.90 -5.45
C LYS A 101 -11.23 -8.56 -5.79
N TYR A 102 -9.92 -8.56 -6.05
CA TYR A 102 -9.16 -7.39 -6.44
C TYR A 102 -9.57 -6.91 -7.84
N VAL A 103 -9.69 -7.82 -8.80
CA VAL A 103 -10.16 -7.53 -10.16
C VAL A 103 -11.63 -7.11 -10.16
N THR A 104 -12.49 -7.81 -9.39
CA THR A 104 -13.93 -7.52 -9.30
C THR A 104 -14.22 -6.21 -8.57
N SER A 105 -13.36 -5.77 -7.65
CA SER A 105 -13.52 -4.50 -6.92
C SER A 105 -13.25 -3.26 -7.79
N GLY A 106 -12.84 -3.43 -9.05
CA GLY A 106 -12.50 -2.32 -9.94
C GLY A 106 -11.27 -1.52 -9.46
N SER A 107 -10.55 -2.01 -8.46
CA SER A 107 -9.26 -1.45 -8.00
C SER A 107 -8.17 -1.62 -9.05
N PHE A 108 -8.39 -2.46 -10.03
CA PHE A 108 -7.79 -2.32 -11.34
C PHE A 108 -8.46 -1.10 -12.00
N MET A 109 -8.04 0.09 -11.58
CA MET A 109 -8.35 1.30 -12.33
C MET A 109 -7.99 0.97 -13.77
N GLU A 110 -9.01 0.91 -14.62
CA GLU A 110 -8.80 0.76 -16.04
C GLU A 110 -7.65 1.67 -16.43
N ASN A 111 -6.57 1.04 -16.77
CA ASN A 111 -5.39 1.59 -17.36
C ASN A 111 -5.47 3.08 -17.56
N ASN A 112 -4.80 3.82 -16.69
CA ASN A 112 -4.54 5.22 -16.91
C ASN A 112 -4.38 5.41 -18.42
N GLN A 113 -5.14 6.31 -19.03
CA GLN A 113 -5.15 6.59 -20.47
C GLN A 113 -3.72 6.68 -21.04
N THR A 114 -2.78 7.13 -20.22
CA THR A 114 -1.36 7.18 -20.53
C THR A 114 -0.78 5.79 -20.79
N ILE A 115 -1.11 4.78 -19.98
CA ILE A 115 -0.60 3.40 -20.16
C ILE A 115 -1.22 2.76 -21.42
N GLN A 116 -2.51 3.00 -21.67
CA GLN A 116 -3.15 2.52 -22.90
C GLN A 116 -2.54 3.19 -24.13
N THR A 117 -2.21 4.47 -24.04
CA THR A 117 -1.55 5.20 -25.13
C THR A 117 -0.13 4.68 -25.35
N ILE A 118 0.64 4.44 -24.28
CA ILE A 118 1.98 3.86 -24.37
C ILE A 118 1.91 2.47 -25.00
N ASN A 119 1.02 1.58 -24.51
CA ASN A 119 0.85 0.24 -25.05
C ASN A 119 0.43 0.25 -26.54
N ARG A 120 -0.40 1.21 -26.96
CA ARG A 120 -0.78 1.36 -28.36
C ARG A 120 0.41 1.81 -29.21
N MET A 121 1.17 2.78 -28.72
CA MET A 121 2.36 3.30 -29.39
C MET A 121 3.48 2.26 -29.49
N GLU A 122 3.56 1.30 -28.56
CA GLU A 122 4.55 0.22 -28.64
C GLU A 122 4.42 -0.68 -29.87
N PHE A 123 3.23 -0.73 -30.48
CA PHE A 123 2.96 -1.55 -31.68
C PHE A 123 2.96 -0.73 -33.00
N GLU A 124 3.23 0.58 -32.95
CA GLU A 124 3.33 1.40 -34.16
C GLU A 124 4.73 1.28 -34.79
N GLU A 125 4.77 1.01 -36.10
CA GLU A 125 6.03 0.74 -36.84
C GLU A 125 6.99 1.92 -36.91
N ASN A 126 6.54 3.14 -36.68
CA ASN A 126 7.30 4.38 -36.84
C ASN A 126 7.81 4.99 -35.53
N ILE A 127 7.66 4.29 -34.40
CA ILE A 127 8.08 4.79 -33.09
C ILE A 127 9.37 4.12 -32.62
N ILE A 128 10.36 4.92 -32.26
CA ILE A 128 11.59 4.45 -31.64
C ILE A 128 11.34 4.23 -30.15
N ARG A 129 11.39 2.98 -29.70
CA ARG A 129 11.18 2.58 -28.29
C ARG A 129 12.44 2.84 -27.48
N LEU A 130 12.46 3.88 -26.69
CA LEU A 130 13.60 4.20 -25.82
C LEU A 130 13.42 3.71 -24.38
N GLY A 131 12.21 3.27 -23.99
CA GLY A 131 11.85 3.01 -22.60
C GLY A 131 11.90 1.55 -22.16
N THR A 132 11.79 0.59 -23.05
CA THR A 132 11.66 -0.84 -22.70
C THR A 132 12.99 -1.57 -22.56
N GLY A 133 14.09 -0.99 -23.01
CA GLY A 133 15.40 -1.67 -23.06
C GLY A 133 15.43 -2.87 -24.02
N GLU A 134 14.36 -3.08 -24.79
CA GLU A 134 14.32 -4.13 -25.81
C GLU A 134 15.09 -3.69 -27.04
N LEU A 135 15.95 -4.57 -27.53
CA LEU A 135 16.66 -4.38 -28.78
C LEU A 135 15.66 -4.42 -29.96
N ASP A 136 15.82 -3.51 -30.92
CA ASP A 136 15.01 -3.52 -32.15
C ASP A 136 15.11 -4.90 -32.82
N PRO A 137 13.95 -5.59 -33.02
CA PRO A 137 13.94 -6.93 -33.63
C PRO A 137 14.62 -7.00 -35.01
N ARG A 138 14.76 -5.84 -35.68
CA ARG A 138 15.45 -5.72 -36.99
C ARG A 138 16.98 -5.79 -36.89
N ILE A 139 17.51 -5.50 -35.66
CA ILE A 139 18.96 -5.53 -35.36
C ILE A 139 19.37 -6.91 -34.84
N PHE A 140 18.42 -7.76 -34.48
CA PHE A 140 18.70 -9.08 -33.92
C PHE A 140 19.17 -10.02 -35.07
N PRO A 141 20.37 -10.61 -34.99
CA PRO A 141 20.83 -11.58 -35.96
C PRO A 141 19.99 -12.86 -35.85
N LYS A 142 18.99 -13.00 -36.74
CA LYS A 142 18.06 -14.15 -36.75
C LYS A 142 18.73 -15.48 -37.18
N ASP A 143 19.96 -15.44 -37.66
CA ASP A 143 20.62 -16.56 -38.29
C ASP A 143 21.63 -17.30 -37.39
N LYS A 144 21.60 -17.08 -36.06
CA LYS A 144 22.59 -17.67 -35.15
C LYS A 144 22.01 -18.48 -33.98
N TRP A 145 20.75 -18.94 -34.09
CA TRP A 145 20.16 -19.85 -33.06
C TRP A 145 19.51 -21.05 -33.72
#